data_0df5b8f1303b0ec5f227a8822a5e9d5a
#
_entry.id   0df5b8f1303b0ec5f227a8822a5e9d5a
#
_cell.length_a   1.000
_cell.length_b   1.000
_cell.length_c   1.000
_cell.angle_alpha   90.00
_cell.angle_beta   90.00
_cell.angle_gamma   90.00
#
_symmetry.space_group_name_H-M   'P 1'
#
loop_
_entity.id
_entity.type
_entity.pdbx_description
1 polymer ?
#
loop_
_entity_poly.entity_id
_entity_poly.type
_entity_poly.pdbx_seq_one_letter_code
_entity_poly.pdbx_strand_id
1 'polypeptide(L)'
;MDTVTHGITGALLGKGYFSERYGRVATFAATLGAIFPDADVVAQIFSRDPLAIVRYHRALTHSFVGLPFFAVLFAILTRSLVPVLKRKSDRFRDLESPPLGILTLIYAIGIASHILLDGMTSFGTRMWFPISSKRVAWDLLFIIDFTFTALVLLPQVIAWIYPDHGSDFAKSRARAIRMWVVFTFSAFLVWLIARAVGYPFHMWIAGLVSVLLAVLFFTPAAGGWGYRVTRAGWCQGGTCLTVAYLFCCALSHHAAILRAKAFADQNHIEIDRMGALPIPPSLLDWGDSIRSPLGLYEAQFDLRDSKQPVFQFVPDSPPDPFIADAFGLPNVRLYWEFARFPSINSFVEDGYHVVELGANRFAEGHRRGPQPFTYRVVFDSAGNVLKQGWLTEGMLRGGIEHVVPQQALPGARGPAEPARKNP
;
A
#
# COMPACT_ATOMS: atom_id res chain seq x y z
N MET A 1 -1.54 1.35 -1.43
CA MET A 1 -2.53 0.28 -1.66
C MET A 1 -2.26 -0.28 -3.05
N ASP A 2 -2.89 -1.39 -3.47
CA ASP A 2 -2.67 -1.88 -4.84
C ASP A 2 -3.40 -1.01 -5.88
N THR A 3 -2.81 -0.87 -7.07
CA THR A 3 -3.30 0.00 -8.15
C THR A 3 -4.71 -0.37 -8.64
N VAL A 4 -5.08 -1.66 -8.58
CA VAL A 4 -6.41 -2.12 -9.01
C VAL A 4 -7.48 -1.60 -8.07
N THR A 5 -7.26 -1.70 -6.76
CA THR A 5 -8.17 -1.18 -5.74
C THR A 5 -8.32 0.35 -5.83
N HIS A 6 -7.23 1.09 -6.11
CA HIS A 6 -7.32 2.53 -6.39
C HIS A 6 -8.23 2.82 -7.59
N GLY A 7 -8.04 2.11 -8.70
CA GLY A 7 -8.86 2.28 -9.89
C GLY A 7 -10.35 1.99 -9.64
N ILE A 8 -10.64 0.90 -8.89
CA ILE A 8 -12.02 0.53 -8.51
C ILE A 8 -12.64 1.62 -7.62
N THR A 9 -11.86 2.18 -6.68
CA THR A 9 -12.32 3.29 -5.82
C THR A 9 -12.62 4.55 -6.65
N GLY A 10 -11.74 4.92 -7.58
CA GLY A 10 -12.00 6.02 -8.51
C GLY A 10 -13.26 5.81 -9.35
N ALA A 11 -13.47 4.58 -9.84
CA ALA A 11 -14.68 4.23 -10.59
C ALA A 11 -15.95 4.30 -9.71
N LEU A 12 -15.88 3.89 -8.44
CA LEU A 12 -16.97 4.01 -7.48
C LEU A 12 -17.38 5.48 -7.30
N LEU A 13 -16.40 6.35 -7.04
CA LEU A 13 -16.62 7.79 -6.88
C LEU A 13 -17.16 8.43 -8.16
N GLY A 14 -16.59 8.08 -9.32
CA GLY A 14 -17.05 8.54 -10.62
C GLY A 14 -18.49 8.18 -10.92
N LYS A 15 -18.88 6.94 -10.64
CA LYS A 15 -20.26 6.43 -10.85
C LYS A 15 -21.24 6.99 -9.82
N GLY A 16 -20.83 7.13 -8.58
CA GLY A 16 -21.71 7.57 -7.50
C GLY A 16 -22.05 9.07 -7.56
N TYR A 17 -21.14 9.90 -8.06
CA TYR A 17 -21.30 11.35 -7.88
C TYR A 17 -21.28 12.15 -9.19
N PHE A 18 -20.75 11.59 -10.29
CA PHE A 18 -20.53 12.38 -11.52
C PHE A 18 -21.14 11.78 -12.79
N SER A 19 -21.28 10.45 -12.88
CA SER A 19 -21.63 9.80 -14.15
C SER A 19 -23.05 10.07 -14.62
N GLU A 20 -24.01 10.29 -13.72
CA GLU A 20 -25.40 10.61 -14.10
C GLU A 20 -25.47 11.93 -14.85
N ARG A 21 -24.67 12.93 -14.46
CA ARG A 21 -24.66 14.28 -15.05
C ARG A 21 -23.66 14.41 -16.21
N TYR A 22 -22.51 13.74 -16.12
CA TYR A 22 -21.36 13.97 -17.00
C TYR A 22 -20.94 12.71 -17.78
N GLY A 23 -21.70 11.64 -17.70
CA GLY A 23 -21.52 10.44 -18.49
C GLY A 23 -20.24 9.64 -18.20
N ARG A 24 -19.85 8.84 -19.19
CA ARG A 24 -18.72 7.90 -19.08
C ARG A 24 -17.36 8.58 -18.89
N VAL A 25 -17.19 9.78 -19.45
CA VAL A 25 -15.92 10.54 -19.34
C VAL A 25 -15.61 10.87 -17.90
N ALA A 26 -16.63 11.18 -17.10
CA ALA A 26 -16.46 11.46 -15.67
C ALA A 26 -15.96 10.24 -14.90
N THR A 27 -16.57 9.05 -15.16
CA THR A 27 -16.09 7.80 -14.53
C THR A 27 -14.66 7.48 -14.95
N PHE A 28 -14.33 7.62 -16.25
CA PHE A 28 -12.98 7.41 -16.75
C PHE A 28 -11.98 8.37 -16.08
N ALA A 29 -12.30 9.66 -15.96
CA ALA A 29 -11.44 10.65 -15.37
C ALA A 29 -11.17 10.36 -13.88
N ALA A 30 -12.20 10.01 -13.10
CA ALA A 30 -12.03 9.62 -11.70
C ALA A 30 -11.17 8.37 -11.54
N THR A 31 -11.39 7.36 -12.40
CA THR A 31 -10.61 6.11 -12.42
C THR A 31 -9.15 6.37 -12.78
N LEU A 32 -8.90 7.11 -13.88
CA LEU A 32 -7.54 7.43 -14.31
C LEU A 32 -6.81 8.29 -13.28
N GLY A 33 -7.49 9.27 -12.69
CA GLY A 33 -6.95 10.07 -11.59
C GLY A 33 -6.54 9.22 -10.41
N ALA A 34 -7.33 8.20 -10.06
CA ALA A 34 -7.03 7.29 -8.97
C ALA A 34 -5.91 6.26 -9.28
N ILE A 35 -5.61 5.98 -10.55
CA ILE A 35 -4.54 5.05 -10.95
C ILE A 35 -3.23 5.78 -11.21
N PHE A 36 -3.31 6.99 -11.75
CA PHE A 36 -2.16 7.72 -12.28
C PHE A 36 -0.98 7.85 -11.30
N PRO A 37 -1.15 8.14 -10.00
CA PRO A 37 -0.01 8.34 -9.11
C PRO A 37 0.98 7.17 -9.14
N ASP A 38 0.51 5.92 -9.22
CA ASP A 38 1.32 4.71 -9.28
C ASP A 38 2.16 4.59 -10.58
N ALA A 39 1.92 5.43 -11.58
CA ALA A 39 2.75 5.45 -12.79
C ALA A 39 4.21 5.86 -12.50
N ASP A 40 4.50 6.40 -11.31
CA ASP A 40 5.86 6.72 -10.88
C ASP A 40 6.77 5.48 -10.74
N VAL A 41 6.18 4.28 -10.60
CA VAL A 41 6.91 2.99 -10.60
C VAL A 41 7.68 2.82 -11.91
N VAL A 42 7.19 3.35 -13.03
CA VAL A 42 7.89 3.28 -14.33
C VAL A 42 9.26 3.98 -14.27
N ALA A 43 9.38 5.07 -13.51
CA ALA A 43 10.65 5.77 -13.34
C ALA A 43 11.72 4.93 -12.63
N GLN A 44 11.29 3.97 -11.80
CA GLN A 44 12.20 3.08 -11.06
C GLN A 44 12.89 2.06 -11.98
N ILE A 45 12.23 1.65 -13.07
CA ILE A 45 12.80 0.70 -14.05
C ILE A 45 14.09 1.27 -14.68
N PHE A 46 14.18 2.59 -14.78
CA PHE A 46 15.32 3.28 -15.38
C PHE A 46 16.35 3.73 -14.33
N SER A 47 16.09 3.54 -13.04
CA SER A 47 16.99 3.97 -11.97
C SER A 47 17.99 2.88 -11.60
N ARG A 48 19.26 3.28 -11.41
CA ARG A 48 20.31 2.43 -10.84
C ARG A 48 20.46 2.59 -9.31
N ASP A 49 19.67 3.48 -8.70
CA ASP A 49 19.67 3.67 -7.24
C ASP A 49 18.99 2.46 -6.58
N PRO A 50 19.68 1.69 -5.72
CA PRO A 50 19.08 0.56 -5.01
C PRO A 50 17.89 0.96 -4.14
N LEU A 51 17.85 2.22 -3.68
CA LEU A 51 16.74 2.76 -2.90
C LEU A 51 15.75 3.61 -3.73
N ALA A 52 15.71 3.45 -5.06
CA ALA A 52 14.81 4.22 -5.92
C ALA A 52 13.35 4.12 -5.47
N ILE A 53 12.90 2.93 -5.06
CA ILE A 53 11.54 2.72 -4.54
C ILE A 53 11.30 3.52 -3.25
N VAL A 54 12.28 3.64 -2.39
CA VAL A 54 12.16 4.43 -1.16
C VAL A 54 12.27 5.92 -1.46
N ARG A 55 13.13 6.32 -2.41
CA ARG A 55 13.44 7.71 -2.70
C ARG A 55 12.39 8.40 -3.58
N TYR A 56 11.89 7.71 -4.61
CA TYR A 56 11.07 8.34 -5.66
C TYR A 56 9.62 7.88 -5.65
N HIS A 57 9.34 6.63 -5.26
CA HIS A 57 7.96 6.15 -5.16
C HIS A 57 7.22 6.88 -4.04
N ARG A 58 5.98 7.25 -4.34
CA ARG A 58 5.10 8.05 -3.49
C ARG A 58 5.67 9.43 -3.13
N ALA A 59 6.25 10.11 -4.13
CA ALA A 59 6.74 11.48 -4.02
C ALA A 59 5.77 12.47 -4.68
N LEU A 60 6.16 13.16 -5.75
CA LEU A 60 5.38 14.27 -6.33
C LEU A 60 4.00 13.86 -6.86
N THR A 61 3.89 12.69 -7.50
CA THR A 61 2.63 12.16 -8.02
C THR A 61 1.64 11.81 -6.90
N HIS A 62 2.15 11.52 -5.70
CA HIS A 62 1.40 11.19 -4.50
C HIS A 62 1.32 12.37 -3.51
N SER A 63 1.49 13.60 -3.96
CA SER A 63 1.46 14.77 -3.09
C SER A 63 0.27 15.68 -3.39
N PHE A 64 -0.28 16.31 -2.35
CA PHE A 64 -1.30 17.34 -2.51
C PHE A 64 -0.76 18.60 -3.20
N VAL A 65 0.57 18.80 -3.21
CA VAL A 65 1.21 19.90 -3.93
C VAL A 65 1.22 19.63 -5.44
N GLY A 66 1.47 18.38 -5.85
CA GLY A 66 1.45 17.96 -7.26
C GLY A 66 0.04 17.78 -7.83
N LEU A 67 -0.94 17.47 -6.96
CA LEU A 67 -2.32 17.14 -7.34
C LEU A 67 -2.96 18.19 -8.29
N PRO A 68 -2.98 19.49 -7.99
CA PRO A 68 -3.65 20.47 -8.87
C PRO A 68 -3.01 20.52 -10.25
N PHE A 69 -1.69 20.42 -10.34
CA PHE A 69 -0.98 20.40 -11.61
C PHE A 69 -1.41 19.20 -12.47
N PHE A 70 -1.39 17.99 -11.92
CA PHE A 70 -1.78 16.78 -12.67
C PHE A 70 -3.27 16.77 -13.00
N ALA A 71 -4.13 17.23 -12.10
CA ALA A 71 -5.56 17.31 -12.35
C ALA A 71 -5.88 18.23 -13.53
N VAL A 72 -5.28 19.41 -13.61
CA VAL A 72 -5.44 20.35 -14.73
C VAL A 72 -4.87 19.75 -16.02
N LEU A 73 -3.67 19.18 -15.97
CA LEU A 73 -3.02 18.55 -17.12
C LEU A 73 -3.91 17.47 -17.75
N PHE A 74 -4.41 16.52 -16.94
CA PHE A 74 -5.26 15.45 -17.44
C PHE A 74 -6.63 15.93 -17.90
N ALA A 75 -7.17 16.95 -17.27
CA ALA A 75 -8.42 17.57 -17.72
C ALA A 75 -8.26 18.19 -19.11
N ILE A 76 -7.17 18.91 -19.37
CA ILE A 76 -6.86 19.49 -20.69
C ILE A 76 -6.65 18.36 -21.72
N LEU A 77 -5.85 17.35 -21.40
CA LEU A 77 -5.58 16.22 -22.30
C LEU A 77 -6.88 15.47 -22.66
N THR A 78 -7.72 15.17 -21.68
CA THR A 78 -8.99 14.48 -21.91
C THR A 78 -9.92 15.31 -22.79
N ARG A 79 -10.03 16.63 -22.51
CA ARG A 79 -10.87 17.54 -23.30
C ARG A 79 -10.40 17.66 -24.74
N SER A 80 -9.09 17.63 -24.99
CA SER A 80 -8.51 17.64 -26.33
C SER A 80 -8.67 16.29 -27.04
N LEU A 81 -8.62 15.17 -26.32
CA LEU A 81 -8.71 13.84 -26.88
C LEU A 81 -10.14 13.44 -27.27
N VAL A 82 -11.15 13.81 -26.49
CA VAL A 82 -12.56 13.42 -26.74
C VAL A 82 -13.04 13.78 -28.15
N PRO A 83 -12.82 14.99 -28.70
CA PRO A 83 -13.22 15.31 -30.08
C PRO A 83 -12.51 14.45 -31.14
N VAL A 84 -11.25 14.10 -30.91
CA VAL A 84 -10.48 13.24 -31.80
C VAL A 84 -11.06 11.83 -31.83
N LEU A 85 -11.39 11.28 -30.67
CA LEU A 85 -12.02 9.96 -30.55
C LEU A 85 -13.39 9.92 -31.23
N LYS A 86 -14.22 10.96 -31.07
CA LYS A 86 -15.53 11.10 -31.74
C LYS A 86 -15.41 11.02 -33.26
N ARG A 87 -14.34 11.63 -33.82
CA ARG A 87 -14.11 11.63 -35.29
C ARG A 87 -13.61 10.27 -35.81
N LYS A 88 -12.90 9.50 -34.96
CA LYS A 88 -12.26 8.25 -35.39
C LYS A 88 -13.18 7.04 -35.33
N SER A 89 -14.23 7.04 -34.51
CA SER A 89 -15.08 5.85 -34.32
C SER A 89 -16.46 6.22 -33.80
N ASP A 90 -17.47 5.62 -34.43
CA ASP A 90 -18.89 5.74 -34.03
C ASP A 90 -19.13 5.28 -32.58
N ARG A 91 -18.32 4.36 -32.09
CA ARG A 91 -18.38 3.90 -30.68
C ARG A 91 -18.23 5.03 -29.68
N PHE A 92 -17.55 6.11 -30.04
CA PHE A 92 -17.26 7.26 -29.18
C PHE A 92 -18.10 8.50 -29.54
N ARG A 93 -19.04 8.39 -30.46
CA ARG A 93 -19.86 9.52 -30.93
C ARG A 93 -20.61 10.23 -29.81
N ASP A 94 -21.11 9.48 -28.83
CA ASP A 94 -21.90 9.98 -27.70
C ASP A 94 -21.06 10.41 -26.49
N LEU A 95 -19.72 10.43 -26.60
CA LEU A 95 -18.89 10.89 -25.51
C LEU A 95 -19.00 12.41 -25.38
N GLU A 96 -19.42 12.89 -24.24
CA GLU A 96 -19.40 14.30 -23.87
C GLU A 96 -18.34 14.57 -22.80
N SER A 97 -17.53 15.59 -23.06
CA SER A 97 -16.53 16.02 -22.07
C SER A 97 -17.16 17.03 -21.11
N PRO A 98 -17.07 16.82 -19.79
CA PRO A 98 -17.49 17.82 -18.83
C PRO A 98 -16.78 19.15 -19.06
N PRO A 99 -17.31 20.29 -18.55
CA PRO A 99 -16.59 21.56 -18.50
C PRO A 99 -15.22 21.40 -17.84
N LEU A 100 -14.21 22.16 -18.30
CA LEU A 100 -12.82 21.99 -17.86
C LEU A 100 -12.68 22.00 -16.32
N GLY A 101 -13.32 22.95 -15.63
CA GLY A 101 -13.26 23.05 -14.17
C GLY A 101 -13.85 21.82 -13.46
N ILE A 102 -14.96 21.27 -14.00
CA ILE A 102 -15.57 20.05 -13.45
C ILE A 102 -14.68 18.83 -13.72
N LEU A 103 -14.10 18.76 -14.91
CA LEU A 103 -13.19 17.66 -15.25
C LEU A 103 -11.93 17.69 -14.39
N THR A 104 -11.38 18.90 -14.15
CA THR A 104 -10.26 19.09 -13.20
C THR A 104 -10.65 18.63 -11.79
N LEU A 105 -11.84 18.99 -11.29
CA LEU A 105 -12.32 18.54 -9.99
C LEU A 105 -12.43 17.02 -9.91
N ILE A 106 -12.94 16.37 -10.95
CA ILE A 106 -13.08 14.91 -11.00
C ILE A 106 -11.70 14.23 -10.94
N TYR A 107 -10.73 14.71 -11.71
CA TYR A 107 -9.35 14.23 -11.63
C TYR A 107 -8.74 14.49 -10.24
N ALA A 108 -8.95 15.66 -9.68
CA ALA A 108 -8.46 16.01 -8.35
C ALA A 108 -9.01 15.05 -7.27
N ILE A 109 -10.31 14.72 -7.33
CA ILE A 109 -10.93 13.75 -6.42
C ILE A 109 -10.32 12.35 -6.60
N GLY A 110 -10.11 11.91 -7.84
CA GLY A 110 -9.44 10.63 -8.13
C GLY A 110 -8.03 10.58 -7.53
N ILE A 111 -7.19 11.57 -7.82
CA ILE A 111 -5.81 11.67 -7.30
C ILE A 111 -5.82 11.78 -5.77
N ALA A 112 -6.71 12.60 -5.19
CA ALA A 112 -6.81 12.76 -3.74
C ALA A 112 -7.21 11.45 -3.05
N SER A 113 -8.16 10.69 -3.62
CA SER A 113 -8.55 9.39 -3.09
C SER A 113 -7.38 8.41 -3.06
N HIS A 114 -6.53 8.41 -4.09
CA HIS A 114 -5.30 7.63 -4.13
C HIS A 114 -4.33 8.02 -3.00
N ILE A 115 -4.00 9.31 -2.91
CA ILE A 115 -3.07 9.83 -1.88
C ILE A 115 -3.53 9.48 -0.47
N LEU A 116 -4.83 9.64 -0.18
CA LEU A 116 -5.41 9.33 1.12
C LEU A 116 -5.35 7.82 1.43
N LEU A 117 -5.77 6.96 0.49
CA LEU A 117 -5.73 5.52 0.68
C LEU A 117 -4.30 5.00 0.89
N ASP A 118 -3.34 5.56 0.18
CA ASP A 118 -1.94 5.22 0.35
C ASP A 118 -1.38 5.67 1.71
N GLY A 119 -1.83 6.81 2.21
CA GLY A 119 -1.53 7.25 3.57
C GLY A 119 -2.14 6.35 4.65
N MET A 120 -3.21 5.62 4.34
CA MET A 120 -3.81 4.65 5.27
C MET A 120 -3.03 3.34 5.37
N THR A 121 -2.08 3.09 4.46
CA THR A 121 -1.24 1.89 4.50
C THR A 121 0.06 2.12 5.27
N SER A 122 0.67 1.04 5.74
CA SER A 122 1.93 1.09 6.51
C SER A 122 3.15 1.49 5.68
N PHE A 123 3.09 1.46 4.35
CA PHE A 123 4.18 1.95 3.49
C PHE A 123 4.37 3.47 3.62
N GLY A 124 3.26 4.20 3.81
CA GLY A 124 3.24 5.64 3.96
C GLY A 124 3.45 6.41 2.66
N THR A 125 3.09 7.69 2.68
CA THR A 125 3.05 8.57 1.51
C THR A 125 3.60 9.95 1.85
N ARG A 126 4.38 10.56 0.96
CA ARG A 126 4.90 11.93 1.13
C ARG A 126 3.87 12.96 0.67
N MET A 127 2.79 13.09 1.43
CA MET A 127 1.62 13.90 1.06
C MET A 127 1.94 15.38 0.78
N TRP A 128 3.05 15.89 1.33
CA TRP A 128 3.44 17.30 1.22
C TRP A 128 4.72 17.54 0.43
N PHE A 129 5.20 16.53 -0.33
CA PHE A 129 6.38 16.69 -1.15
C PHE A 129 6.15 17.75 -2.27
N PRO A 130 7.09 18.66 -2.60
CA PRO A 130 8.47 18.77 -2.10
C PRO A 130 8.63 19.62 -0.83
N ILE A 131 7.57 20.19 -0.26
CA ILE A 131 7.63 21.05 0.94
C ILE A 131 8.15 20.25 2.16
N SER A 132 7.72 18.99 2.27
CA SER A 132 8.18 18.07 3.32
C SER A 132 8.42 16.68 2.74
N SER A 133 9.55 16.06 3.11
CA SER A 133 9.86 14.66 2.76
C SER A 133 9.27 13.65 3.76
N LYS A 134 8.63 14.11 4.84
CA LYS A 134 8.05 13.24 5.87
C LYS A 134 6.96 12.35 5.27
N ARG A 135 7.05 11.04 5.53
CA ARG A 135 6.01 10.07 5.17
C ARG A 135 4.91 10.05 6.22
N VAL A 136 3.67 10.15 5.75
CA VAL A 136 2.47 9.95 6.57
C VAL A 136 2.02 8.51 6.36
N ALA A 137 1.93 7.75 7.44
CA ALA A 137 1.39 6.39 7.47
C ALA A 137 0.45 6.29 8.68
N TRP A 138 -0.83 6.01 8.40
CA TRP A 138 -1.85 5.88 9.46
C TRP A 138 -2.06 4.44 9.91
N ASP A 139 -1.49 3.48 9.20
CA ASP A 139 -1.52 2.04 9.53
C ASP A 139 -2.94 1.48 9.72
N LEU A 140 -3.91 1.95 8.93
CA LEU A 140 -5.30 1.53 9.03
C LEU A 140 -5.64 0.33 8.15
N LEU A 141 -4.95 0.20 7.02
CA LEU A 141 -5.22 -0.81 6.01
C LEU A 141 -3.96 -1.60 5.65
N PHE A 142 -4.11 -2.89 5.49
CA PHE A 142 -3.09 -3.69 4.82
C PHE A 142 -3.00 -3.30 3.35
N ILE A 143 -1.81 -3.45 2.74
CA ILE A 143 -1.56 -3.00 1.35
C ILE A 143 -2.49 -3.68 0.33
N ILE A 144 -2.90 -4.92 0.59
CA ILE A 144 -3.89 -5.69 -0.20
C ILE A 144 -5.00 -6.12 0.75
N ASP A 145 -6.01 -5.27 0.93
CA ASP A 145 -7.16 -5.56 1.78
C ASP A 145 -8.35 -6.01 0.93
N PHE A 146 -8.63 -7.31 0.93
CA PHE A 146 -9.74 -7.88 0.16
C PHE A 146 -11.12 -7.41 0.66
N THR A 147 -11.26 -7.10 1.96
CA THR A 147 -12.51 -6.56 2.50
C THR A 147 -12.78 -5.17 1.96
N PHE A 148 -11.76 -4.31 2.01
CA PHE A 148 -11.85 -2.97 1.42
C PHE A 148 -12.14 -3.05 -0.08
N THR A 149 -11.41 -3.90 -0.82
CA THR A 149 -11.61 -4.10 -2.27
C THR A 149 -13.03 -4.58 -2.57
N ALA A 150 -13.58 -5.50 -1.77
CA ALA A 150 -14.97 -5.94 -1.90
C ALA A 150 -15.97 -4.80 -1.67
N LEU A 151 -15.77 -3.98 -0.65
CA LEU A 151 -16.63 -2.84 -0.32
C LEU A 151 -16.69 -1.79 -1.44
N VAL A 152 -15.59 -1.56 -2.15
CA VAL A 152 -15.57 -0.63 -3.28
C VAL A 152 -16.02 -1.27 -4.60
N LEU A 153 -15.91 -2.59 -4.77
CA LEU A 153 -16.25 -3.30 -6.00
C LEU A 153 -17.70 -3.75 -6.05
N LEU A 154 -18.19 -4.43 -5.00
CA LEU A 154 -19.52 -5.09 -5.02
C LEU A 154 -20.69 -4.13 -5.26
N PRO A 155 -20.72 -2.90 -4.70
CA PRO A 155 -21.78 -1.94 -5.02
C PRO A 155 -21.86 -1.60 -6.51
N GLN A 156 -20.72 -1.54 -7.20
CA GLN A 156 -20.66 -1.28 -8.63
C GLN A 156 -21.17 -2.48 -9.45
N VAL A 157 -20.87 -3.70 -8.97
CA VAL A 157 -21.40 -4.94 -9.56
C VAL A 157 -22.91 -5.01 -9.42
N ILE A 158 -23.44 -4.68 -8.21
CA ILE A 158 -24.88 -4.64 -7.97
C ILE A 158 -25.55 -3.58 -8.85
N ALA A 159 -24.98 -2.38 -8.94
CA ALA A 159 -25.44 -1.31 -9.84
C ALA A 159 -25.44 -1.73 -11.32
N TRP A 160 -24.57 -2.66 -11.73
CA TRP A 160 -24.57 -3.22 -13.08
C TRP A 160 -25.61 -4.34 -13.24
N ILE A 161 -25.85 -5.15 -12.20
CA ILE A 161 -26.88 -6.18 -12.18
C ILE A 161 -28.26 -5.54 -12.28
N TYR A 162 -28.53 -4.47 -11.54
CA TYR A 162 -29.81 -3.77 -11.42
C TYR A 162 -29.73 -2.35 -12.04
N PRO A 163 -29.68 -2.24 -13.37
CA PRO A 163 -29.62 -0.94 -14.01
C PRO A 163 -31.03 -0.34 -14.08
N ASP A 164 -31.29 0.73 -13.37
CA ASP A 164 -32.45 1.62 -13.45
C ASP A 164 -33.87 1.00 -13.57
N HIS A 165 -34.86 1.80 -13.24
CA HIS A 165 -36.28 1.44 -13.23
C HIS A 165 -36.73 0.83 -14.57
N GLY A 166 -37.39 -0.33 -14.52
CA GLY A 166 -37.98 -1.01 -15.70
C GLY A 166 -37.02 -1.99 -16.39
N SER A 167 -35.91 -2.36 -15.81
CA SER A 167 -35.02 -3.39 -16.36
C SER A 167 -35.73 -4.77 -16.40
N ASP A 168 -35.49 -5.48 -17.50
CA ASP A 168 -35.95 -6.85 -17.70
C ASP A 168 -35.42 -7.76 -16.58
N PHE A 169 -36.32 -8.33 -15.78
CA PHE A 169 -35.98 -9.25 -14.69
C PHE A 169 -35.13 -10.42 -15.16
N ALA A 170 -35.41 -10.97 -16.38
CA ALA A 170 -34.61 -12.07 -16.90
C ALA A 170 -33.16 -11.67 -17.19
N LYS A 171 -32.90 -10.45 -17.65
CA LYS A 171 -31.56 -9.92 -17.89
C LYS A 171 -30.83 -9.68 -16.58
N SER A 172 -31.46 -9.12 -15.56
CA SER A 172 -30.87 -8.90 -14.25
C SER A 172 -30.52 -10.24 -13.59
N ARG A 173 -31.41 -11.23 -13.64
CA ARG A 173 -31.16 -12.59 -13.16
C ARG A 173 -29.94 -13.22 -13.87
N ALA A 174 -29.89 -13.12 -15.21
CA ALA A 174 -28.75 -13.66 -15.97
C ALA A 174 -27.41 -12.98 -15.57
N ARG A 175 -27.41 -11.65 -15.32
CA ARG A 175 -26.25 -10.92 -14.83
C ARG A 175 -25.86 -11.35 -13.42
N ALA A 176 -26.82 -11.49 -12.51
CA ALA A 176 -26.60 -11.95 -11.15
C ALA A 176 -25.97 -13.36 -11.13
N ILE A 177 -26.51 -14.30 -11.91
CA ILE A 177 -25.96 -15.67 -12.03
C ILE A 177 -24.51 -15.59 -12.56
N ARG A 178 -24.28 -14.83 -13.63
CA ARG A 178 -22.94 -14.68 -14.20
C ARG A 178 -21.94 -14.17 -13.19
N MET A 179 -22.27 -13.10 -12.45
CA MET A 179 -21.37 -12.54 -11.43
C MET A 179 -21.18 -13.49 -10.25
N TRP A 180 -22.24 -14.13 -9.81
CA TRP A 180 -22.12 -15.13 -8.75
C TRP A 180 -21.19 -16.29 -9.14
N VAL A 181 -21.30 -16.82 -10.36
CA VAL A 181 -20.41 -17.87 -10.87
C VAL A 181 -18.96 -17.37 -10.93
N VAL A 182 -18.72 -16.17 -11.49
CA VAL A 182 -17.38 -15.60 -11.62
C VAL A 182 -16.73 -15.42 -10.24
N PHE A 183 -17.41 -14.79 -9.29
CA PHE A 183 -16.85 -14.54 -7.96
C PHE A 183 -16.69 -15.82 -7.14
N THR A 184 -17.61 -16.77 -7.24
CA THR A 184 -17.49 -18.09 -6.58
C THR A 184 -16.30 -18.86 -7.14
N PHE A 185 -16.12 -18.88 -8.46
CA PHE A 185 -14.95 -19.49 -9.09
C PHE A 185 -13.65 -18.80 -8.68
N SER A 186 -13.64 -17.47 -8.62
CA SER A 186 -12.48 -16.72 -8.15
C SER A 186 -12.13 -17.03 -6.67
N ALA A 187 -13.13 -17.13 -5.80
CA ALA A 187 -12.93 -17.51 -4.40
C ALA A 187 -12.37 -18.93 -4.27
N PHE A 188 -12.87 -19.87 -5.10
CA PHE A 188 -12.32 -21.22 -5.17
C PHE A 188 -10.88 -21.25 -5.69
N LEU A 189 -10.55 -20.45 -6.70
CA LEU A 189 -9.19 -20.32 -7.22
C LEU A 189 -8.22 -19.75 -6.17
N VAL A 190 -8.64 -18.72 -5.44
CA VAL A 190 -7.87 -18.16 -4.32
C VAL A 190 -7.61 -19.23 -3.25
N TRP A 191 -8.63 -20.02 -2.90
CA TRP A 191 -8.47 -21.14 -1.99
C TRP A 191 -7.46 -22.17 -2.52
N LEU A 192 -7.53 -22.53 -3.79
CA LEU A 192 -6.63 -23.50 -4.42
C LEU A 192 -5.17 -23.02 -4.39
N ILE A 193 -4.95 -21.74 -4.72
CA ILE A 193 -3.63 -21.10 -4.67
C ILE A 193 -3.10 -21.08 -3.22
N ALA A 194 -3.91 -20.63 -2.27
CA ALA A 194 -3.54 -20.58 -0.85
C ALA A 194 -3.14 -21.97 -0.34
N ARG A 195 -3.89 -23.02 -0.71
CA ARG A 195 -3.56 -24.42 -0.39
C ARG A 195 -2.24 -24.87 -1.03
N ALA A 196 -1.99 -24.51 -2.28
CA ALA A 196 -0.77 -24.86 -3.00
C ALA A 196 0.48 -24.22 -2.37
N VAL A 197 0.34 -23.02 -1.80
CA VAL A 197 1.42 -22.29 -1.09
C VAL A 197 1.54 -22.72 0.38
N GLY A 198 0.65 -23.61 0.86
CA GLY A 198 0.67 -24.09 2.25
C GLY A 198 0.05 -23.12 3.26
N TYR A 199 -0.72 -22.14 2.80
CA TYR A 199 -1.44 -21.22 3.67
C TYR A 199 -2.71 -21.90 4.25
N PRO A 200 -2.98 -21.81 5.56
CA PRO A 200 -4.11 -22.49 6.22
C PRO A 200 -5.45 -21.81 5.91
N PHE A 201 -5.89 -21.91 4.65
CA PHE A 201 -7.18 -21.37 4.21
C PHE A 201 -8.19 -22.50 4.02
N HIS A 202 -9.24 -22.50 4.81
CA HIS A 202 -10.24 -23.59 4.79
C HIS A 202 -11.26 -23.42 3.65
N MET A 203 -11.57 -24.51 2.94
CA MET A 203 -12.53 -24.50 1.82
C MET A 203 -13.93 -24.02 2.22
N TRP A 204 -14.38 -24.23 3.47
CA TRP A 204 -15.68 -23.74 3.92
C TRP A 204 -15.80 -22.21 3.84
N ILE A 205 -14.68 -21.48 3.94
CA ILE A 205 -14.67 -20.00 3.79
C ILE A 205 -15.05 -19.60 2.37
N ALA A 206 -14.51 -20.29 1.36
CA ALA A 206 -14.91 -20.05 -0.04
C ALA A 206 -16.40 -20.38 -0.26
N GLY A 207 -16.92 -21.43 0.38
CA GLY A 207 -18.35 -21.76 0.39
C GLY A 207 -19.19 -20.68 1.05
N LEU A 208 -18.77 -20.17 2.23
CA LEU A 208 -19.46 -19.06 2.92
C LEU A 208 -19.50 -17.80 2.06
N VAL A 209 -18.36 -17.43 1.44
CA VAL A 209 -18.29 -16.28 0.52
C VAL A 209 -19.26 -16.47 -0.65
N SER A 210 -19.35 -17.67 -1.23
CA SER A 210 -20.31 -17.97 -2.31
C SER A 210 -21.76 -17.77 -1.87
N VAL A 211 -22.12 -18.25 -0.67
CA VAL A 211 -23.48 -18.08 -0.12
C VAL A 211 -23.78 -16.60 0.14
N LEU A 212 -22.84 -15.84 0.74
CA LEU A 212 -23.02 -14.42 1.00
C LEU A 212 -23.18 -13.62 -0.32
N LEU A 213 -22.42 -13.97 -1.36
CA LEU A 213 -22.56 -13.38 -2.69
C LEU A 213 -23.90 -13.75 -3.33
N ALA A 214 -24.39 -14.98 -3.17
CA ALA A 214 -25.72 -15.36 -3.64
C ALA A 214 -26.80 -14.52 -2.94
N VAL A 215 -26.76 -14.41 -1.63
CA VAL A 215 -27.67 -13.54 -0.88
C VAL A 215 -27.59 -12.11 -1.42
N LEU A 216 -26.41 -11.54 -1.52
CA LEU A 216 -26.19 -10.16 -1.96
C LEU A 216 -26.73 -9.90 -3.39
N PHE A 217 -26.55 -10.86 -4.31
CA PHE A 217 -26.91 -10.66 -5.72
C PHE A 217 -28.36 -11.04 -6.06
N PHE A 218 -29.02 -11.88 -5.26
CA PHE A 218 -30.37 -12.35 -5.57
C PHE A 218 -31.48 -11.75 -4.70
N THR A 219 -31.18 -11.39 -3.43
CA THR A 219 -32.22 -10.81 -2.54
C THR A 219 -32.79 -9.49 -3.03
N PRO A 220 -32.01 -8.57 -3.68
CA PRO A 220 -32.57 -7.33 -4.19
C PRO A 220 -33.63 -7.56 -5.27
N ALA A 221 -33.47 -8.62 -6.09
CA ALA A 221 -34.49 -9.02 -7.08
C ALA A 221 -35.70 -9.66 -6.41
N ALA A 222 -35.48 -10.60 -5.48
CA ALA A 222 -36.54 -11.30 -4.78
C ALA A 222 -37.46 -10.35 -3.98
N GLY A 223 -36.85 -9.33 -3.35
CA GLY A 223 -37.59 -8.28 -2.62
C GLY A 223 -38.10 -7.14 -3.51
N GLY A 224 -37.78 -7.11 -4.80
CA GLY A 224 -38.16 -6.04 -5.73
C GLY A 224 -37.58 -4.67 -5.46
N TRP A 225 -36.76 -4.53 -4.41
CA TRP A 225 -36.17 -3.23 -4.01
C TRP A 225 -34.92 -2.89 -4.79
N GLY A 226 -34.21 -3.89 -5.35
CA GLY A 226 -33.00 -3.67 -6.15
C GLY A 226 -33.22 -2.78 -7.37
N TYR A 227 -34.43 -2.74 -7.92
CA TYR A 227 -34.82 -1.89 -9.05
C TYR A 227 -35.25 -0.47 -8.63
N ARG A 228 -35.38 -0.21 -7.33
CA ARG A 228 -35.77 1.10 -6.79
C ARG A 228 -34.57 1.99 -6.50
N VAL A 229 -33.38 1.39 -6.38
CA VAL A 229 -32.15 2.10 -6.10
C VAL A 229 -31.47 2.43 -7.41
N THR A 230 -31.10 3.71 -7.60
CA THR A 230 -30.37 4.16 -8.78
C THR A 230 -28.94 3.59 -8.80
N ARG A 231 -28.28 3.58 -9.97
CA ARG A 231 -26.86 3.18 -10.07
C ARG A 231 -25.96 4.03 -9.20
N ALA A 232 -26.19 5.34 -9.19
CA ALA A 232 -25.47 6.24 -8.31
C ALA A 232 -25.75 5.93 -6.83
N GLY A 233 -27.00 5.66 -6.46
CA GLY A 233 -27.39 5.29 -5.10
C GLY A 233 -26.66 4.03 -4.59
N TRP A 234 -26.51 2.99 -5.40
CA TRP A 234 -25.69 1.82 -5.04
C TRP A 234 -24.24 2.19 -4.78
N CYS A 235 -23.64 3.01 -5.65
CA CYS A 235 -22.25 3.44 -5.50
C CYS A 235 -22.05 4.39 -4.29
N GLN A 236 -23.01 5.27 -4.04
CA GLN A 236 -23.01 6.14 -2.86
C GLN A 236 -23.11 5.33 -1.57
N GLY A 237 -24.02 4.34 -1.51
CA GLY A 237 -24.11 3.39 -0.41
C GLY A 237 -22.80 2.63 -0.18
N GLY A 238 -22.15 2.20 -1.27
CA GLY A 238 -20.81 1.60 -1.23
C GLY A 238 -19.76 2.54 -0.65
N THR A 239 -19.78 3.82 -1.03
CA THR A 239 -18.88 4.83 -0.46
C THR A 239 -19.12 5.00 1.05
N CYS A 240 -20.38 5.07 1.48
CA CYS A 240 -20.72 5.15 2.91
C CYS A 240 -20.22 3.92 3.69
N LEU A 241 -20.42 2.72 3.16
CA LEU A 241 -19.91 1.48 3.78
C LEU A 241 -18.38 1.46 3.86
N THR A 242 -17.71 1.94 2.82
CA THR A 242 -16.24 2.05 2.79
C THR A 242 -15.75 3.02 3.87
N VAL A 243 -16.39 4.18 4.02
CA VAL A 243 -16.05 5.14 5.09
C VAL A 243 -16.31 4.55 6.48
N ALA A 244 -17.42 3.85 6.67
CA ALA A 244 -17.72 3.16 7.94
C ALA A 244 -16.67 2.09 8.27
N TYR A 245 -16.23 1.31 7.27
CA TYR A 245 -15.16 0.32 7.44
C TYR A 245 -13.85 0.99 7.87
N LEU A 246 -13.44 2.08 7.21
CA LEU A 246 -12.23 2.84 7.57
C LEU A 246 -12.32 3.39 9.00
N PHE A 247 -13.49 3.86 9.41
CA PHE A 247 -13.70 4.29 10.78
C PHE A 247 -13.57 3.13 11.78
N CYS A 248 -14.12 1.96 11.47
CA CYS A 248 -13.91 0.75 12.29
C CYS A 248 -12.44 0.36 12.36
N CYS A 249 -11.69 0.40 11.23
CA CYS A 249 -10.24 0.16 11.23
C CYS A 249 -9.50 1.16 12.14
N ALA A 250 -9.88 2.43 12.13
CA ALA A 250 -9.27 3.44 13.00
C ALA A 250 -9.54 3.18 14.49
N LEU A 251 -10.75 2.74 14.86
CA LEU A 251 -11.05 2.32 16.23
C LEU A 251 -10.25 1.10 16.66
N SER A 252 -10.15 0.11 15.77
CA SER A 252 -9.36 -1.11 16.00
C SER A 252 -7.87 -0.81 16.13
N HIS A 253 -7.33 0.03 15.26
CA HIS A 253 -5.94 0.52 15.36
C HIS A 253 -5.69 1.20 16.71
N HIS A 254 -6.58 2.08 17.14
CA HIS A 254 -6.46 2.74 18.44
C HIS A 254 -6.45 1.73 19.59
N ALA A 255 -7.31 0.71 19.55
CA ALA A 255 -7.35 -0.34 20.55
C ALA A 255 -6.06 -1.18 20.57
N ALA A 256 -5.46 -1.47 19.40
CA ALA A 256 -4.19 -2.17 19.30
C ALA A 256 -3.05 -1.34 19.90
N ILE A 257 -2.94 -0.06 19.54
CA ILE A 257 -1.96 0.86 20.15
C ILE A 257 -2.08 0.93 21.68
N LEU A 258 -3.30 0.93 22.23
CA LEU A 258 -3.47 0.94 23.69
C LEU A 258 -2.94 -0.33 24.35
N ARG A 259 -3.07 -1.51 23.71
CA ARG A 259 -2.49 -2.77 24.20
C ARG A 259 -0.96 -2.75 24.19
N ALA A 260 -0.36 -2.27 23.08
CA ALA A 260 1.09 -2.12 22.98
C ALA A 260 1.61 -1.17 24.06
N LYS A 261 0.93 -0.04 24.26
CA LYS A 261 1.30 0.93 25.30
C LYS A 261 1.21 0.33 26.70
N ALA A 262 0.12 -0.38 27.00
CA ALA A 262 -0.05 -1.03 28.30
C ALA A 262 1.07 -2.04 28.60
N PHE A 263 1.51 -2.81 27.59
CA PHE A 263 2.66 -3.71 27.73
C PHE A 263 3.94 -2.94 28.00
N ALA A 264 4.24 -1.87 27.26
CA ALA A 264 5.44 -1.07 27.45
C ALA A 264 5.48 -0.42 28.86
N ASP A 265 4.35 0.14 29.30
CA ASP A 265 4.21 0.77 30.63
C ASP A 265 4.43 -0.24 31.76
N GLN A 266 3.84 -1.44 31.67
CA GLN A 266 3.99 -2.52 32.65
C GLN A 266 5.41 -3.06 32.76
N ASN A 267 6.17 -3.07 31.65
CA ASN A 267 7.53 -3.60 31.59
C ASN A 267 8.60 -2.49 31.64
N HIS A 268 8.21 -1.24 31.88
CA HIS A 268 9.10 -0.07 31.94
C HIS A 268 10.00 0.06 30.70
N ILE A 269 9.45 -0.22 29.50
CA ILE A 269 10.18 -0.15 28.25
C ILE A 269 10.24 1.30 27.78
N GLU A 270 11.46 1.80 27.53
CA GLU A 270 11.67 3.08 26.87
C GLU A 270 11.26 3.00 25.40
N ILE A 271 10.34 3.87 24.98
CA ILE A 271 9.73 3.83 23.64
C ILE A 271 10.34 4.92 22.76
N ASP A 272 11.14 4.55 21.77
CA ASP A 272 11.56 5.44 20.69
C ASP A 272 10.44 5.63 19.66
N ARG A 273 9.83 4.52 19.24
CA ARG A 273 8.71 4.49 18.29
C ARG A 273 7.78 3.32 18.62
N MET A 274 6.50 3.51 18.34
CA MET A 274 5.48 2.46 18.51
C MET A 274 4.49 2.52 17.35
N GLY A 275 3.98 1.38 16.93
CA GLY A 275 2.95 1.27 15.90
C GLY A 275 2.24 -0.06 15.95
N ALA A 276 0.98 -0.04 15.52
CA ALA A 276 0.17 -1.21 15.28
C ALA A 276 -0.06 -1.34 13.77
N LEU A 277 0.28 -2.47 13.20
CA LEU A 277 0.22 -2.74 11.77
C LEU A 277 -0.93 -3.71 11.50
N PRO A 278 -1.83 -3.40 10.55
CA PRO A 278 -2.96 -4.28 10.27
C PRO A 278 -2.50 -5.57 9.57
N ILE A 279 -3.02 -6.71 10.02
CA ILE A 279 -2.88 -8.01 9.36
C ILE A 279 -4.22 -8.32 8.65
N PRO A 280 -4.23 -8.84 7.42
CA PRO A 280 -5.48 -9.14 6.71
C PRO A 280 -6.36 -10.17 7.42
N PRO A 281 -7.65 -9.91 7.57
CA PRO A 281 -8.39 -8.69 7.27
C PRO A 281 -8.13 -7.59 8.30
N SER A 282 -7.90 -6.35 7.87
CA SER A 282 -7.36 -5.22 8.64
C SER A 282 -8.16 -4.76 9.85
N LEU A 283 -9.18 -5.48 10.27
CA LEU A 283 -10.09 -5.04 11.33
C LEU A 283 -9.77 -5.62 12.70
N LEU A 284 -9.36 -6.89 12.77
CA LEU A 284 -9.28 -7.63 14.04
C LEU A 284 -7.86 -8.08 14.38
N ASP A 285 -7.07 -8.44 13.38
CA ASP A 285 -5.74 -8.99 13.55
C ASP A 285 -4.67 -7.89 13.38
N TRP A 286 -3.78 -7.76 14.37
CA TRP A 286 -2.80 -6.69 14.44
C TRP A 286 -1.40 -7.23 14.79
N GLY A 287 -0.39 -6.62 14.19
CA GLY A 287 1.01 -6.79 14.53
C GLY A 287 1.54 -5.53 15.18
N ASP A 288 1.82 -5.57 16.48
CA ASP A 288 2.37 -4.43 17.20
C ASP A 288 3.89 -4.47 17.21
N SER A 289 4.51 -3.30 17.02
CA SER A 289 5.95 -3.11 17.06
C SER A 289 6.31 -1.95 17.98
N ILE A 290 7.20 -2.20 18.95
CA ILE A 290 7.73 -1.20 19.87
C ILE A 290 9.24 -1.18 19.70
N ARG A 291 9.77 -0.10 19.15
CA ARG A 291 11.19 0.14 19.04
C ARG A 291 11.69 0.78 20.33
N SER A 292 12.71 0.16 20.94
CA SER A 292 13.44 0.67 22.09
C SER A 292 14.92 0.88 21.74
N PRO A 293 15.71 1.56 22.59
CA PRO A 293 17.15 1.71 22.37
C PRO A 293 17.93 0.38 22.31
N LEU A 294 17.39 -0.69 22.90
CA LEU A 294 18.04 -1.99 22.99
C LEU A 294 17.61 -2.98 21.88
N GLY A 295 16.55 -2.69 21.16
CA GLY A 295 16.00 -3.61 20.16
C GLY A 295 14.51 -3.39 19.92
N LEU A 296 13.88 -4.38 19.33
CA LEU A 296 12.50 -4.35 18.88
C LEU A 296 11.65 -5.37 19.64
N TYR A 297 10.51 -4.95 20.14
CA TYR A 297 9.46 -5.83 20.68
C TYR A 297 8.36 -5.98 19.63
N GLU A 298 7.95 -7.21 19.34
CA GLU A 298 6.93 -7.54 18.35
C GLU A 298 5.92 -8.51 18.91
N ALA A 299 4.64 -8.28 18.63
CA ALA A 299 3.55 -9.19 18.96
C ALA A 299 2.53 -9.24 17.84
N GLN A 300 1.91 -10.41 17.64
CA GLN A 300 0.73 -10.56 16.79
C GLN A 300 -0.43 -11.05 17.65
N PHE A 301 -1.59 -10.43 17.50
CA PHE A 301 -2.76 -10.79 18.28
C PHE A 301 -4.07 -10.41 17.58
N ASP A 302 -5.13 -11.08 17.98
CA ASP A 302 -6.50 -10.78 17.62
C ASP A 302 -7.13 -9.87 18.71
N LEU A 303 -7.76 -8.80 18.32
CA LEU A 303 -8.44 -7.88 19.25
C LEU A 303 -9.60 -8.54 20.03
N ARG A 304 -10.16 -9.64 19.53
CA ARG A 304 -11.19 -10.43 20.21
C ARG A 304 -10.64 -11.22 21.38
N ASP A 305 -9.33 -11.51 21.37
CA ASP A 305 -8.71 -12.18 22.51
C ASP A 305 -8.56 -11.19 23.67
N SER A 306 -9.06 -11.58 24.84
CA SER A 306 -8.93 -10.80 26.07
C SER A 306 -7.55 -10.92 26.72
N LYS A 307 -6.72 -11.89 26.28
CA LYS A 307 -5.38 -12.09 26.81
C LYS A 307 -4.44 -10.96 26.38
N GLN A 308 -3.49 -10.65 27.26
CA GLN A 308 -2.40 -9.73 26.94
C GLN A 308 -1.57 -10.30 25.78
N PRO A 309 -1.19 -9.48 24.77
CA PRO A 309 -0.29 -9.90 23.72
C PRO A 309 1.06 -10.35 24.28
N VAL A 310 1.60 -11.43 23.72
CA VAL A 310 2.95 -11.92 24.07
C VAL A 310 3.94 -11.28 23.12
N PHE A 311 4.71 -10.34 23.62
CA PHE A 311 5.75 -9.66 22.85
C PHE A 311 7.03 -10.50 22.84
N GLN A 312 7.62 -10.67 21.66
CA GLN A 312 8.93 -11.25 21.45
C GLN A 312 9.95 -10.11 21.35
N PHE A 313 11.06 -10.23 22.07
CA PHE A 313 12.13 -9.25 21.99
C PHE A 313 13.19 -9.69 20.97
N VAL A 314 13.48 -8.82 20.02
CA VAL A 314 14.55 -8.97 19.02
C VAL A 314 15.63 -7.96 19.38
N PRO A 315 16.74 -8.39 20.01
CA PRO A 315 17.81 -7.48 20.40
C PRO A 315 18.54 -6.95 19.17
N ASP A 316 18.98 -5.71 19.22
CA ASP A 316 19.98 -5.22 18.27
C ASP A 316 21.36 -5.77 18.61
N SER A 317 22.23 -5.84 17.60
CA SER A 317 23.66 -6.08 17.87
C SER A 317 24.25 -5.01 18.75
N PRO A 318 25.19 -5.38 19.67
CA PRO A 318 25.91 -4.41 20.47
C PRO A 318 26.54 -3.31 19.58
N PRO A 319 26.66 -2.08 20.08
CA PRO A 319 27.34 -1.01 19.36
C PRO A 319 28.75 -1.42 18.92
N ASP A 320 29.03 -1.27 17.63
CA ASP A 320 30.36 -1.48 17.05
C ASP A 320 30.70 -0.36 16.05
N PRO A 321 31.98 -0.17 15.69
CA PRO A 321 32.38 0.88 14.75
C PRO A 321 31.71 0.78 13.38
N PHE A 322 31.47 -0.42 12.87
CA PHE A 322 30.86 -0.64 11.55
C PHE A 322 29.37 -0.24 11.53
N ILE A 323 28.65 -0.39 12.65
CA ILE A 323 27.29 0.14 12.78
C ILE A 323 27.34 1.67 12.68
N ALA A 324 28.27 2.33 13.41
CA ALA A 324 28.41 3.78 13.37
C ALA A 324 28.76 4.28 11.95
N ASP A 325 29.70 3.60 11.28
CA ASP A 325 30.08 3.90 9.89
C ASP A 325 28.91 3.70 8.92
N ALA A 326 28.14 2.63 9.09
CA ALA A 326 26.93 2.39 8.30
C ALA A 326 25.92 3.55 8.45
N PHE A 327 25.67 4.04 9.66
CA PHE A 327 24.80 5.19 9.89
C PHE A 327 25.39 6.53 9.38
N GLY A 328 26.69 6.59 9.08
CA GLY A 328 27.32 7.66 8.33
C GLY A 328 26.79 7.77 6.88
N LEU A 329 26.31 6.67 6.29
CA LEU A 329 25.89 6.59 4.90
C LEU A 329 24.48 7.20 4.68
N PRO A 330 24.29 8.07 3.67
CA PRO A 330 22.98 8.69 3.39
C PRO A 330 21.88 7.67 3.09
N ASN A 331 22.21 6.57 2.41
CA ASN A 331 21.25 5.52 2.06
C ASN A 331 20.76 4.76 3.30
N VAL A 332 21.64 4.50 4.27
CA VAL A 332 21.28 3.84 5.54
C VAL A 332 20.32 4.71 6.33
N ARG A 333 20.58 6.02 6.43
CA ARG A 333 19.65 6.96 7.10
C ARG A 333 18.29 7.03 6.42
N LEU A 334 18.28 7.09 5.09
CA LEU A 334 17.03 7.06 4.32
C LEU A 334 16.25 5.77 4.56
N TYR A 335 16.96 4.63 4.57
CA TYR A 335 16.36 3.33 4.86
C TYR A 335 15.83 3.27 6.30
N TRP A 336 16.56 3.75 7.29
CA TRP A 336 16.18 3.76 8.71
C TRP A 336 14.86 4.51 8.95
N GLU A 337 14.70 5.66 8.31
CA GLU A 337 13.45 6.42 8.37
C GLU A 337 12.30 5.67 7.68
N PHE A 338 12.59 5.04 6.54
CA PHE A 338 11.59 4.27 5.79
C PHE A 338 11.17 3.02 6.56
N ALA A 339 12.07 2.28 7.16
CA ALA A 339 11.79 1.03 7.85
C ALA A 339 10.92 1.23 9.10
N ARG A 340 10.94 2.38 9.74
CA ARG A 340 10.18 2.78 10.95
C ARG A 340 10.48 1.94 12.19
N PHE A 341 10.46 0.61 12.09
CA PHE A 341 10.77 -0.37 13.13
C PHE A 341 11.87 -1.31 12.64
N PRO A 342 13.06 -0.80 12.35
CA PRO A 342 14.17 -1.63 11.89
C PRO A 342 14.81 -2.39 13.06
N SER A 343 15.37 -3.58 12.77
CA SER A 343 16.34 -4.28 13.60
C SER A 343 17.75 -4.06 13.04
N ILE A 344 18.78 -4.16 13.88
CA ILE A 344 20.18 -4.01 13.51
C ILE A 344 20.93 -5.30 13.84
N ASN A 345 21.53 -5.91 12.82
CA ASN A 345 22.44 -7.04 12.98
C ASN A 345 23.82 -6.69 12.42
N SER A 346 24.86 -6.95 13.21
CA SER A 346 26.26 -6.82 12.80
C SER A 346 26.98 -8.14 13.05
N PHE A 347 27.64 -8.66 12.01
CA PHE A 347 28.34 -9.95 12.07
C PHE A 347 29.47 -9.99 11.03
N VAL A 348 30.31 -11.03 11.12
CA VAL A 348 31.35 -11.30 10.12
C VAL A 348 30.92 -12.47 9.24
N GLU A 349 30.93 -12.28 7.92
CA GLU A 349 30.64 -13.27 6.90
C GLU A 349 31.77 -13.31 5.87
N ASP A 350 32.40 -14.46 5.67
CA ASP A 350 33.50 -14.67 4.71
C ASP A 350 34.69 -13.68 4.90
N GLY A 351 34.97 -13.26 6.13
CA GLY A 351 36.03 -12.31 6.46
C GLY A 351 35.68 -10.83 6.28
N TYR A 352 34.45 -10.51 5.90
CA TYR A 352 33.92 -9.16 5.75
C TYR A 352 33.01 -8.79 6.91
N HIS A 353 33.00 -7.53 7.32
CA HIS A 353 32.02 -7.04 8.29
C HIS A 353 30.72 -6.66 7.58
N VAL A 354 29.62 -7.17 8.10
CA VAL A 354 28.28 -6.99 7.52
C VAL A 354 27.37 -6.33 8.53
N VAL A 355 26.73 -5.24 8.12
CA VAL A 355 25.65 -4.60 8.87
C VAL A 355 24.35 -4.79 8.10
N GLU A 356 23.39 -5.45 8.74
CA GLU A 356 22.05 -5.66 8.20
C GLU A 356 21.01 -4.85 8.97
N LEU A 357 20.13 -4.20 8.22
CA LEU A 357 18.98 -3.47 8.72
C LEU A 357 17.72 -4.18 8.22
N GLY A 358 16.97 -4.81 9.12
CA GLY A 358 15.73 -5.51 8.77
C GLY A 358 14.51 -4.58 8.91
N ALA A 359 13.59 -4.58 7.95
CA ALA A 359 12.32 -3.86 8.07
C ALA A 359 11.22 -4.82 8.55
N ASN A 360 11.16 -5.06 9.85
CA ASN A 360 10.29 -6.08 10.46
C ASN A 360 8.80 -5.87 10.17
N ARG A 361 8.36 -4.63 9.92
CA ARG A 361 6.97 -4.34 9.53
C ARG A 361 6.49 -5.05 8.25
N PHE A 362 7.42 -5.61 7.47
CA PHE A 362 7.12 -6.41 6.26
C PHE A 362 7.44 -7.89 6.44
N ALA A 363 7.85 -8.31 7.64
CA ALA A 363 8.26 -9.69 7.93
C ALA A 363 7.09 -10.65 8.14
N GLU A 364 5.86 -10.15 8.24
CA GLU A 364 4.67 -10.95 8.54
C GLU A 364 4.43 -12.03 7.49
N GLY A 365 4.32 -13.28 7.95
CA GLY A 365 4.11 -14.44 7.10
C GLY A 365 5.39 -15.12 6.57
N HIS A 366 6.58 -14.53 6.73
CA HIS A 366 7.85 -15.09 6.25
C HIS A 366 8.55 -15.88 7.37
N ARG A 367 8.16 -17.13 7.57
CA ARG A 367 8.82 -18.02 8.57
C ARG A 367 10.12 -18.65 8.08
N ARG A 368 10.50 -18.50 6.82
CA ARG A 368 11.72 -19.09 6.23
C ARG A 368 12.33 -18.14 5.20
N GLY A 369 13.59 -17.77 5.38
CA GLY A 369 14.37 -16.92 4.48
C GLY A 369 14.62 -15.51 5.02
N PRO A 370 15.41 -14.70 4.28
CA PRO A 370 15.68 -13.31 4.66
C PRO A 370 14.39 -12.49 4.65
N GLN A 371 14.27 -11.58 5.61
CA GLN A 371 13.11 -10.70 5.70
C GLN A 371 12.99 -9.83 4.45
N PRO A 372 11.78 -9.62 3.92
CA PRO A 372 11.58 -8.65 2.84
C PRO A 372 12.11 -7.28 3.24
N PHE A 373 12.67 -6.56 2.28
CA PHE A 373 13.25 -5.24 2.53
C PHE A 373 14.37 -5.19 3.57
N THR A 374 15.20 -6.23 3.69
CA THR A 374 16.46 -6.15 4.42
C THR A 374 17.49 -5.38 3.60
N TYR A 375 18.13 -4.37 4.21
CA TYR A 375 19.20 -3.57 3.62
C TYR A 375 20.52 -3.97 4.23
N ARG A 376 21.51 -4.29 3.38
CA ARG A 376 22.83 -4.79 3.81
C ARG A 376 23.92 -3.82 3.38
N VAL A 377 24.88 -3.59 4.28
CA VAL A 377 26.15 -2.89 4.01
C VAL A 377 27.29 -3.85 4.33
N VAL A 378 28.24 -4.00 3.41
CA VAL A 378 29.40 -4.87 3.54
C VAL A 378 30.65 -4.01 3.57
N PHE A 379 31.50 -4.23 4.58
CA PHE A 379 32.76 -3.52 4.77
C PHE A 379 33.95 -4.48 4.66
N ASP A 380 35.08 -3.96 4.19
CA ASP A 380 36.36 -4.64 4.33
C ASP A 380 36.95 -4.52 5.75
N SER A 381 38.07 -5.17 6.03
CA SER A 381 38.77 -5.10 7.30
C SER A 381 39.30 -3.70 7.65
N ALA A 382 39.40 -2.82 6.67
CA ALA A 382 39.86 -1.42 6.86
C ALA A 382 38.69 -0.44 7.08
N GLY A 383 37.41 -0.93 7.04
CA GLY A 383 36.21 -0.11 7.21
C GLY A 383 35.72 0.55 5.91
N ASN A 384 36.26 0.18 4.73
CA ASN A 384 35.76 0.72 3.48
C ASN A 384 34.47 -0.01 3.07
N VAL A 385 33.45 0.72 2.58
CA VAL A 385 32.23 0.14 2.05
C VAL A 385 32.51 -0.54 0.71
N LEU A 386 32.37 -1.85 0.68
CA LEU A 386 32.49 -2.65 -0.55
C LEU A 386 31.18 -2.68 -1.31
N LYS A 387 30.07 -2.85 -0.62
CA LYS A 387 28.74 -2.97 -1.21
C LYS A 387 27.64 -2.50 -0.26
N GLN A 388 26.57 -1.95 -0.83
CA GLN A 388 25.34 -1.67 -0.09
C GLN A 388 24.11 -1.87 -0.99
N GLY A 389 23.02 -2.38 -0.44
CA GLY A 389 21.78 -2.61 -1.19
C GLY A 389 20.82 -3.58 -0.51
N TRP A 390 19.77 -3.95 -1.24
CA TRP A 390 18.80 -4.93 -0.79
C TRP A 390 19.40 -6.33 -0.73
N LEU A 391 19.07 -7.07 0.34
CA LEU A 391 19.37 -8.50 0.43
C LEU A 391 18.38 -9.26 -0.47
N THR A 392 18.83 -9.66 -1.65
CA THR A 392 18.06 -10.44 -2.62
C THR A 392 18.56 -11.88 -2.68
N GLU A 393 17.74 -12.82 -3.19
CA GLU A 393 18.19 -14.23 -3.38
C GLU A 393 19.47 -14.34 -4.22
N GLY A 394 19.70 -13.45 -5.17
CA GLY A 394 20.94 -13.42 -5.97
C GLY A 394 22.17 -13.03 -5.14
N MET A 395 22.03 -12.20 -4.12
CA MET A 395 23.10 -11.90 -3.16
C MET A 395 23.40 -13.06 -2.23
N LEU A 396 22.39 -13.87 -1.88
CA LEU A 396 22.57 -15.06 -1.04
C LEU A 396 23.28 -16.19 -1.79
N ARG A 397 23.06 -16.31 -3.10
CA ARG A 397 23.68 -17.37 -3.94
C ARG A 397 25.04 -16.99 -4.51
N GLY A 398 25.35 -15.69 -4.61
CA GLY A 398 26.56 -15.20 -5.30
C GLY A 398 27.79 -15.06 -4.40
N GLY A 399 27.69 -15.24 -3.09
CA GLY A 399 28.80 -14.93 -2.19
C GLY A 399 29.32 -13.49 -2.37
N ILE A 400 30.34 -13.12 -1.59
CA ILE A 400 30.98 -11.80 -1.68
C ILE A 400 31.91 -11.69 -2.91
N GLU A 401 32.23 -12.81 -3.57
CA GLU A 401 33.16 -12.88 -4.69
C GLU A 401 32.81 -12.03 -5.94
N HIS A 402 31.56 -11.58 -6.06
CA HIS A 402 31.11 -10.72 -7.18
C HIS A 402 30.90 -9.24 -6.80
N VAL A 403 31.56 -8.76 -5.75
CA VAL A 403 31.50 -7.35 -5.37
C VAL A 403 32.35 -6.52 -6.36
N VAL A 404 31.70 -5.83 -7.29
CA VAL A 404 32.36 -4.81 -8.08
C VAL A 404 32.55 -3.58 -7.20
N PRO A 405 33.77 -3.07 -7.00
CA PRO A 405 34.01 -1.84 -6.24
C PRO A 405 33.18 -0.71 -6.85
N GLN A 406 32.33 -0.09 -6.04
CA GLN A 406 31.64 1.12 -6.48
C GLN A 406 32.70 2.20 -6.64
N GLN A 407 32.91 2.72 -7.87
CA GLN A 407 33.76 3.87 -8.12
C GLN A 407 33.38 4.96 -7.11
N ALA A 408 34.39 5.45 -6.36
CA ALA A 408 34.22 6.53 -5.40
C ALA A 408 33.47 7.69 -6.08
N LEU A 409 32.37 8.10 -5.50
CA LEU A 409 31.63 9.28 -5.97
C LEU A 409 32.60 10.48 -5.90
N PRO A 410 32.78 11.25 -6.99
CA PRO A 410 33.67 12.41 -6.95
C PRO A 410 33.06 13.45 -6.00
N GLY A 411 33.69 13.67 -4.83
CA GLY A 411 33.26 14.68 -3.88
C GLY A 411 33.46 14.37 -2.39
N ALA A 412 33.85 13.15 -1.99
CA ALA A 412 34.22 12.89 -0.61
C ALA A 412 35.62 13.46 -0.32
N ARG A 413 35.69 14.70 0.19
CA ARG A 413 36.93 15.22 0.80
C ARG A 413 37.18 14.41 2.07
N GLY A 414 38.34 13.76 2.15
CA GLY A 414 38.84 13.08 3.31
C GLY A 414 38.91 14.01 4.52
N PRO A 415 38.99 13.45 5.76
CA PRO A 415 39.08 14.25 6.95
C PRO A 415 40.36 15.15 6.91
N ALA A 416 40.15 16.42 7.26
CA ALA A 416 41.25 17.39 7.35
C ALA A 416 42.30 16.89 8.32
N GLU A 417 43.56 16.79 7.84
CA GLU A 417 44.75 16.48 8.60
C GLU A 417 44.92 17.50 9.77
N PRO A 418 45.11 17.09 11.03
CA PRO A 418 45.34 18.02 12.12
C PRO A 418 46.67 18.76 11.93
N ALA A 419 46.61 20.10 11.96
CA ALA A 419 47.77 20.99 11.85
C ALA A 419 48.86 20.59 12.84
N ARG A 420 50.00 20.13 12.34
CA ARG A 420 51.25 20.00 13.11
C ARG A 420 51.65 21.38 13.56
N LYS A 421 51.62 21.61 14.89
CA LYS A 421 52.39 22.68 15.53
C LYS A 421 53.83 22.25 15.54
N ASN A 422 54.68 22.97 14.84
CA ASN A 422 56.13 22.93 14.98
C ASN A 422 56.59 23.98 16.02
N PRO A 423 57.74 23.75 16.69
CA PRO A 423 58.15 24.30 17.95
C PRO A 423 58.46 25.81 17.95
#